data_f494ebf29f3c2b5fdb9e5e940faad89d
#
_entry.id   f494ebf29f3c2b5fdb9e5e940faad89d
#
_cell.length_a   1.000
_cell.length_b   1.000
_cell.length_c   1.000
_cell.angle_alpha   90.00
_cell.angle_beta   90.00
_cell.angle_gamma   90.00
#
_symmetry.space_group_name_H-M   'P 1'
#
loop_
_entity.id
_entity.type
_entity.pdbx_description
1 polymer ?
#
loop_
_entity_poly.entity_id
_entity_poly.type
_entity_poly.pdbx_seq_one_letter_code
_entity_poly.pdbx_strand_id
1 'polypeptide(L)'
;MRKRQLLACAMPALLAGCGSLPPFYESHAGTQVASLRVLTLMQGSTFVTTAARLDCKKDPDGKRLGMFSPWLAGDWTGERAGLDHKLSLPGGEGLPHNMFSEWAIDADVPFIVHASAVIRGGGSGFVTGTTYVANNVEINNVAGFTPKAGHVYEIVYGIGPAKPELRLFEVQREEGGQVTRQSVPFDLGNQGC
;
A
#
# COMPACT_ATOMS: atom_id res chain seq x y z
N MET A 1 -5.62 -15.66 66.97
CA MET A 1 -6.31 -15.24 65.73
C MET A 1 -5.33 -14.50 64.83
N ARG A 2 -4.77 -15.17 63.77
CA ARG A 2 -3.80 -14.58 62.83
C ARG A 2 -4.57 -14.26 61.56
N LYS A 3 -4.68 -12.94 61.23
CA LYS A 3 -5.23 -12.43 59.98
C LYS A 3 -4.22 -12.70 58.87
N ARG A 4 -4.57 -13.57 57.92
CA ARG A 4 -3.84 -13.74 56.66
C ARG A 4 -4.26 -12.62 55.71
N GLN A 5 -3.32 -11.68 55.43
CA GLN A 5 -3.46 -10.74 54.36
C GLN A 5 -3.15 -11.46 53.05
N LEU A 6 -4.14 -11.58 52.19
CA LEU A 6 -3.99 -11.99 50.79
C LEU A 6 -3.43 -10.78 50.01
N LEU A 7 -2.17 -10.85 49.64
CA LEU A 7 -1.56 -9.96 48.65
C LEU A 7 -2.09 -10.39 47.29
N ALA A 8 -3.04 -9.62 46.75
CA ALA A 8 -3.43 -9.72 45.36
C ALA A 8 -2.35 -9.08 44.51
N CYS A 9 -1.46 -9.88 43.93
CA CYS A 9 -0.57 -9.45 42.85
C CYS A 9 -1.41 -9.09 41.61
N ALA A 10 -1.67 -7.80 41.42
CA ALA A 10 -2.14 -7.28 40.15
C ALA A 10 -0.99 -7.40 39.15
N MET A 11 -1.00 -8.42 38.29
CA MET A 11 -0.18 -8.46 37.08
C MET A 11 -0.71 -7.38 36.11
N PRO A 12 0.07 -6.34 35.80
CA PRO A 12 -0.26 -5.50 34.64
C PRO A 12 -0.10 -6.35 33.40
N ALA A 13 -1.20 -6.58 32.71
CA ALA A 13 -1.21 -7.18 31.39
C ALA A 13 -0.43 -6.27 30.45
N LEU A 14 0.84 -6.58 30.23
CA LEU A 14 1.64 -6.10 29.13
C LEU A 14 1.06 -6.68 27.83
N LEU A 15 -0.09 -6.20 27.41
CA LEU A 15 -0.55 -6.28 26.03
C LEU A 15 0.32 -5.31 25.22
N ALA A 16 1.60 -5.69 25.06
CA ALA A 16 2.49 -5.08 24.09
C ALA A 16 1.83 -5.24 22.74
N GLY A 17 1.44 -4.09 22.17
CA GLY A 17 0.63 -3.99 20.98
C GLY A 17 1.18 -4.78 19.81
N CYS A 18 0.43 -5.76 19.37
CA CYS A 18 0.40 -6.11 17.97
C CYS A 18 0.01 -4.83 17.25
N GLY A 19 0.96 -4.19 16.57
CA GLY A 19 0.66 -3.00 15.79
C GLY A 19 -0.49 -3.33 14.84
N SER A 20 -1.66 -2.77 15.10
CA SER A 20 -2.81 -2.95 14.24
C SER A 20 -2.47 -2.37 12.87
N LEU A 21 -2.76 -3.13 11.83
CA LEU A 21 -2.65 -2.60 10.47
C LEU A 21 -3.57 -1.37 10.34
N PRO A 22 -3.17 -0.34 9.59
CA PRO A 22 -4.05 0.79 9.29
C PRO A 22 -5.38 0.30 8.73
N PRO A 23 -6.51 0.95 9.04
CA PRO A 23 -7.79 0.61 8.42
C PRO A 23 -7.73 0.84 6.91
N PHE A 24 -8.61 0.17 6.17
CA PHE A 24 -8.76 0.42 4.75
C PHE A 24 -9.26 1.83 4.47
N TYR A 25 -8.92 2.33 3.29
CA TYR A 25 -9.47 3.57 2.80
C TYR A 25 -10.95 3.38 2.45
N GLU A 26 -11.74 4.39 2.78
CA GLU A 26 -13.14 4.51 2.40
C GLU A 26 -13.36 5.95 1.93
N SER A 27 -14.02 6.13 0.79
CA SER A 27 -14.40 7.46 0.31
C SER A 27 -15.44 8.08 1.23
N HIS A 28 -15.44 9.41 1.35
CA HIS A 28 -16.40 10.09 2.20
C HIS A 28 -17.82 10.00 1.62
N ALA A 29 -18.80 9.72 2.47
CA ALA A 29 -20.20 9.61 2.06
C ALA A 29 -20.69 10.95 1.45
N GLY A 30 -21.30 10.86 0.26
CA GLY A 30 -21.87 12.02 -0.42
C GLY A 30 -20.88 12.85 -1.24
N THR A 31 -19.61 12.48 -1.31
CA THR A 31 -18.65 13.09 -2.23
C THR A 31 -18.75 12.51 -3.63
N GLN A 32 -18.35 13.30 -4.63
CA GLN A 32 -18.09 12.77 -5.96
C GLN A 32 -16.83 11.90 -5.89
N VAL A 33 -16.82 10.81 -6.66
CA VAL A 33 -15.73 9.86 -6.62
C VAL A 33 -15.04 9.72 -7.97
N ALA A 34 -13.75 9.46 -7.91
CA ALA A 34 -12.94 8.88 -8.98
C ALA A 34 -12.66 7.41 -8.65
N SER A 35 -12.15 6.67 -9.60
CA SER A 35 -11.71 5.30 -9.39
C SER A 35 -10.18 5.22 -9.46
N LEU A 36 -9.59 4.45 -8.56
CA LEU A 36 -8.14 4.27 -8.48
C LEU A 36 -7.79 2.79 -8.49
N ARG A 37 -6.91 2.37 -9.38
CA ARG A 37 -6.19 1.10 -9.28
C ARG A 37 -4.79 1.37 -8.72
N VAL A 38 -4.42 0.60 -7.72
CA VAL A 38 -3.05 0.53 -7.21
C VAL A 38 -2.44 -0.78 -7.69
N LEU A 39 -1.44 -0.70 -8.55
CA LEU A 39 -0.73 -1.83 -9.15
C LEU A 39 0.71 -1.85 -8.68
N THR A 40 1.19 -2.98 -8.20
CA THR A 40 2.60 -3.17 -7.87
C THR A 40 3.27 -4.13 -8.86
N LEU A 41 4.43 -3.73 -9.35
CA LEU A 41 5.33 -4.56 -10.15
C LEU A 41 6.61 -4.92 -9.37
N MET A 42 6.61 -4.66 -8.07
CA MET A 42 7.75 -4.95 -7.20
C MET A 42 7.84 -6.44 -6.87
N GLN A 43 9.04 -6.97 -6.87
CA GLN A 43 9.31 -8.35 -6.43
C GLN A 43 9.38 -8.50 -4.90
N GLY A 44 9.34 -7.39 -4.15
CA GLY A 44 9.35 -7.36 -2.69
C GLY A 44 7.96 -7.14 -2.09
N SER A 45 7.90 -7.17 -0.76
CA SER A 45 6.68 -6.78 -0.07
C SER A 45 6.47 -5.28 -0.21
N THR A 46 5.30 -4.89 -0.70
CA THR A 46 4.92 -3.49 -0.90
C THR A 46 3.69 -3.17 -0.06
N PHE A 47 3.74 -2.04 0.62
CA PHE A 47 2.63 -1.51 1.42
C PHE A 47 2.26 -0.13 0.91
N VAL A 48 0.99 0.05 0.56
CA VAL A 48 0.50 1.32 0.00
C VAL A 48 -0.61 1.87 0.88
N THR A 49 -0.44 3.12 1.30
CA THR A 49 -1.40 3.85 2.15
C THR A 49 -1.69 5.23 1.56
N THR A 50 -2.75 5.87 2.03
CA THR A 50 -2.89 7.32 1.89
C THR A 50 -1.92 8.04 2.83
N ALA A 51 -1.63 9.29 2.56
CA ALA A 51 -0.87 10.17 3.42
C ALA A 51 -1.51 11.57 3.45
N ALA A 52 -1.34 12.30 4.55
CA ALA A 52 -1.80 13.67 4.65
C ALA A 52 -0.82 14.69 4.04
N ARG A 53 0.43 14.28 3.79
CA ARG A 53 1.52 15.17 3.39
C ARG A 53 2.45 14.49 2.40
N LEU A 54 3.09 15.31 1.56
CA LEU A 54 4.12 14.86 0.62
C LEU A 54 5.50 14.66 1.26
N ASP A 55 5.59 14.70 2.58
CA ASP A 55 6.82 14.32 3.27
C ASP A 55 6.85 12.79 3.48
N CYS A 56 8.05 12.23 3.49
CA CYS A 56 8.24 10.78 3.63
C CYS A 56 7.96 10.26 5.04
N LYS A 57 7.35 11.05 5.90
CA LYS A 57 7.00 10.59 7.24
C LYS A 57 5.77 9.70 7.14
N LYS A 58 5.87 8.54 7.77
CA LYS A 58 4.73 7.63 7.89
C LYS A 58 3.58 8.38 8.57
N ASP A 59 2.47 8.46 7.88
CA ASP A 59 1.26 9.05 8.42
C ASP A 59 0.58 8.04 9.36
N PRO A 60 0.44 8.35 10.66
CA PRO A 60 -0.24 7.46 11.60
C PRO A 60 -1.72 7.29 11.28
N ASP A 61 -2.32 8.26 10.60
CA ASP A 61 -3.74 8.24 10.19
C ASP A 61 -3.94 7.74 8.77
N GLY A 62 -2.86 7.39 8.08
CA GLY A 62 -2.88 6.88 6.72
C GLY A 62 -3.79 5.66 6.59
N LYS A 63 -4.63 5.64 5.55
CA LYS A 63 -5.54 4.53 5.25
C LYS A 63 -4.90 3.57 4.26
N ARG A 64 -5.11 2.29 4.44
CA ARG A 64 -4.52 1.24 3.61
C ARG A 64 -5.22 1.15 2.26
N LEU A 65 -4.43 1.15 1.19
CA LEU A 65 -4.85 0.93 -0.19
C LEU A 65 -4.45 -0.46 -0.70
N GLY A 66 -3.49 -1.11 -0.06
CA GLY A 66 -3.09 -2.46 -0.41
C GLY A 66 -1.82 -2.89 0.29
N MET A 67 -1.68 -4.19 0.43
CA MET A 67 -0.46 -4.84 0.87
C MET A 67 -0.17 -5.98 -0.10
N PHE A 68 0.91 -5.85 -0.83
CA PHE A 68 1.29 -6.77 -1.89
C PHE A 68 2.56 -7.50 -1.48
N SER A 69 2.56 -8.82 -1.60
CA SER A 69 3.76 -9.60 -1.34
C SER A 69 3.73 -10.89 -2.14
N PRO A 70 4.76 -11.16 -2.93
CA PRO A 70 4.86 -12.41 -3.66
C PRO A 70 5.05 -13.63 -2.74
N TRP A 71 5.40 -13.39 -1.48
CA TRP A 71 5.71 -14.43 -0.49
C TRP A 71 4.57 -14.73 0.48
N LEU A 72 3.53 -13.92 0.48
CA LEU A 72 2.35 -14.16 1.31
C LEU A 72 1.44 -15.15 0.58
N ALA A 73 1.69 -16.43 0.79
CA ALA A 73 0.77 -17.49 0.42
C ALA A 73 -0.21 -17.74 1.60
N GLY A 74 -1.47 -18.02 1.30
CA GLY A 74 -2.50 -18.33 2.30
C GLY A 74 -3.35 -17.12 2.72
N ASP A 75 -3.92 -17.16 3.90
CA ASP A 75 -4.94 -16.23 4.41
C ASP A 75 -4.57 -14.73 4.46
N TRP A 76 -3.32 -14.39 4.18
CA TRP A 76 -2.84 -13.01 4.12
C TRP A 76 -3.03 -12.34 2.74
N THR A 77 -3.43 -13.09 1.73
CA THR A 77 -3.51 -12.61 0.34
C THR A 77 -4.89 -12.17 -0.09
N GLY A 78 -5.89 -12.29 0.74
CA GLY A 78 -7.27 -11.91 0.44
C GLY A 78 -7.67 -10.57 1.02
N GLU A 79 -8.79 -10.54 1.67
CA GLU A 79 -9.42 -9.38 2.29
C GLU A 79 -8.47 -8.56 3.18
N ARG A 80 -7.61 -9.23 3.95
CA ARG A 80 -6.65 -8.54 4.85
C ARG A 80 -5.60 -7.71 4.14
N ALA A 81 -5.26 -8.08 2.90
CA ALA A 81 -4.30 -7.34 2.08
C ALA A 81 -4.97 -6.24 1.24
N GLY A 82 -6.29 -6.19 1.19
CA GLY A 82 -7.05 -5.30 0.31
C GLY A 82 -7.10 -5.77 -1.14
N LEU A 83 -6.69 -7.00 -1.42
CA LEU A 83 -6.64 -7.55 -2.77
C LEU A 83 -8.02 -7.94 -3.31
N ASP A 84 -9.01 -8.08 -2.44
CA ASP A 84 -10.40 -8.36 -2.80
C ASP A 84 -11.18 -7.09 -3.18
N HIS A 85 -10.60 -5.90 -2.93
CA HIS A 85 -11.15 -4.65 -3.40
C HIS A 85 -10.96 -4.53 -4.92
N LYS A 86 -11.99 -4.89 -5.67
CA LYS A 86 -12.04 -4.86 -7.14
C LYS A 86 -13.30 -4.14 -7.60
N LEU A 87 -13.12 -3.15 -8.46
CA LEU A 87 -14.19 -2.39 -9.08
C LEU A 87 -14.38 -2.78 -10.56
N SER A 88 -13.59 -3.73 -11.05
CA SER A 88 -13.57 -4.14 -12.48
C SER A 88 -13.26 -2.97 -13.41
N LEU A 89 -12.28 -2.18 -13.04
CA LEU A 89 -11.84 -1.01 -13.81
C LEU A 89 -11.24 -1.43 -15.16
N PRO A 90 -11.34 -0.59 -16.21
CA PRO A 90 -10.75 -0.86 -17.53
C PRO A 90 -9.26 -1.20 -17.43
N GLY A 91 -8.80 -2.20 -18.21
CA GLY A 91 -7.39 -2.60 -18.25
C GLY A 91 -6.88 -3.39 -17.06
N GLY A 92 -7.79 -3.88 -16.21
CA GLY A 92 -7.49 -4.84 -15.15
C GLY A 92 -7.59 -6.29 -15.63
N GLU A 93 -8.17 -6.50 -16.79
CA GLU A 93 -8.34 -7.83 -17.36
C GLU A 93 -6.98 -8.49 -17.61
N GLY A 94 -6.77 -9.67 -17.05
CA GLY A 94 -5.52 -10.43 -17.19
C GLY A 94 -4.38 -10.03 -16.21
N LEU A 95 -4.58 -9.01 -15.37
CA LEU A 95 -3.63 -8.73 -14.30
C LEU A 95 -3.73 -9.82 -13.22
N PRO A 96 -2.60 -10.28 -12.66
CA PRO A 96 -2.61 -11.20 -11.54
C PRO A 96 -3.34 -10.61 -10.34
N HIS A 97 -4.28 -11.37 -9.76
CA HIS A 97 -5.15 -10.92 -8.68
C HIS A 97 -4.41 -10.34 -7.48
N ASN A 98 -3.23 -10.86 -7.17
CA ASN A 98 -2.40 -10.48 -6.04
C ASN A 98 -1.49 -9.27 -6.31
N MET A 99 -1.57 -8.63 -7.45
CA MET A 99 -0.71 -7.51 -7.83
C MET A 99 -1.41 -6.16 -7.79
N PHE A 100 -2.73 -6.11 -7.63
CA PHE A 100 -3.45 -4.85 -7.63
C PHE A 100 -4.68 -4.86 -6.71
N SER A 101 -5.10 -3.66 -6.34
CA SER A 101 -6.37 -3.36 -5.65
C SER A 101 -7.05 -2.19 -6.35
N GLU A 102 -8.37 -2.03 -6.17
CA GLU A 102 -9.15 -0.97 -6.81
C GLU A 102 -10.05 -0.29 -5.78
N TRP A 103 -10.12 1.03 -5.83
CA TRP A 103 -10.74 1.87 -4.81
C TRP A 103 -11.59 2.97 -5.45
N ALA A 104 -12.74 3.28 -4.85
CA ALA A 104 -13.39 4.56 -5.07
C ALA A 104 -12.68 5.58 -4.17
N ILE A 105 -12.21 6.68 -4.74
CA ILE A 105 -11.51 7.75 -4.02
C ILE A 105 -12.24 9.07 -4.17
N ASP A 106 -12.11 9.95 -3.18
CA ASP A 106 -12.73 11.28 -3.22
C ASP A 106 -12.15 12.08 -4.39
N ALA A 107 -13.03 12.68 -5.18
CA ALA A 107 -12.65 13.53 -6.30
C ALA A 107 -12.54 14.99 -5.89
N ASP A 108 -11.84 15.79 -6.69
CA ASP A 108 -11.66 17.24 -6.58
C ASP A 108 -10.98 17.70 -5.27
N VAL A 109 -10.37 16.79 -4.55
CA VAL A 109 -9.54 17.08 -3.38
C VAL A 109 -8.16 16.43 -3.54
N PRO A 110 -7.09 16.99 -2.96
CA PRO A 110 -5.78 16.38 -3.01
C PRO A 110 -5.77 14.97 -2.43
N PHE A 111 -5.26 14.03 -3.21
CA PHE A 111 -5.11 12.63 -2.81
C PHE A 111 -3.63 12.27 -2.83
N ILE A 112 -3.09 11.90 -1.67
CA ILE A 112 -1.67 11.60 -1.51
C ILE A 112 -1.50 10.14 -1.18
N VAL A 113 -0.57 9.49 -1.86
CA VAL A 113 -0.24 8.07 -1.71
C VAL A 113 1.18 7.92 -1.22
N HIS A 114 1.37 7.11 -0.21
CA HIS A 114 2.66 6.65 0.27
C HIS A 114 2.82 5.17 -0.05
N ALA A 115 3.82 4.83 -0.83
CA ALA A 115 4.20 3.46 -1.14
C ALA A 115 5.55 3.13 -0.50
N SER A 116 5.60 2.08 0.30
CA SER A 116 6.84 1.54 0.85
C SER A 116 7.07 0.13 0.31
N ALA A 117 8.30 -0.18 -0.05
CA ALA A 117 8.71 -1.51 -0.44
C ALA A 117 9.88 -1.98 0.41
N VAL A 118 9.80 -3.23 0.85
CA VAL A 118 10.91 -3.91 1.50
C VAL A 118 11.53 -4.87 0.49
N ILE A 119 12.71 -4.53 0.01
CA ILE A 119 13.49 -5.39 -0.87
C ILE A 119 14.42 -6.22 0.01
N ARG A 120 14.26 -7.52 -0.04
CA ARG A 120 15.21 -8.43 0.63
C ARG A 120 16.49 -8.47 -0.17
N GLY A 121 17.55 -7.89 0.36
CA GLY A 121 18.90 -8.11 -0.14
C GLY A 121 19.33 -9.55 0.12
N GLY A 122 19.73 -10.27 -0.90
CA GLY A 122 20.28 -11.62 -0.99
C GLY A 122 20.06 -12.59 0.18
N GLY A 123 19.79 -13.84 -0.13
CA GLY A 123 19.31 -14.86 0.80
C GLY A 123 20.16 -15.04 2.06
N SER A 124 19.53 -15.45 3.14
CA SER A 124 20.16 -16.01 4.31
C SER A 124 20.78 -17.38 3.91
N GLY A 125 22.07 -17.42 3.81
CA GLY A 125 22.84 -18.64 3.61
C GLY A 125 23.56 -19.01 4.91
N PHE A 126 23.45 -20.27 5.34
CA PHE A 126 24.31 -20.82 6.38
C PHE A 126 25.59 -21.31 5.66
N VAL A 127 26.64 -20.54 5.76
CA VAL A 127 27.95 -20.98 5.32
C VAL A 127 28.87 -20.98 6.53
N THR A 128 29.27 -22.17 6.97
CA THR A 128 30.31 -22.39 8.01
C THR A 128 30.12 -21.59 9.31
N GLY A 129 28.90 -21.72 9.93
CA GLY A 129 28.67 -21.21 11.29
C GLY A 129 28.42 -19.71 11.43
N THR A 130 28.33 -18.98 10.33
CA THR A 130 28.02 -17.54 10.35
C THR A 130 26.64 -17.28 9.73
N THR A 131 25.76 -16.66 10.49
CA THR A 131 24.44 -16.22 9.99
C THR A 131 24.61 -14.88 9.30
N TYR A 132 24.40 -14.83 7.97
CA TYR A 132 24.31 -13.57 7.24
C TYR A 132 22.87 -13.05 7.41
N VAL A 133 22.73 -11.92 8.07
CA VAL A 133 21.49 -11.16 8.06
C VAL A 133 21.49 -10.34 6.77
N ALA A 134 20.60 -10.69 5.85
CA ALA A 134 20.37 -9.86 4.68
C ALA A 134 19.84 -8.49 5.12
N ASN A 135 20.51 -7.41 4.76
CA ASN A 135 20.02 -6.06 5.00
C ASN A 135 18.77 -5.85 4.13
N ASN A 136 17.62 -5.77 4.76
CA ASN A 136 16.42 -5.34 4.09
C ASN A 136 16.58 -3.84 3.79
N VAL A 137 16.34 -3.46 2.54
CA VAL A 137 16.29 -2.06 2.13
C VAL A 137 14.81 -1.68 2.06
N GLU A 138 14.42 -0.72 2.88
CA GLU A 138 13.11 -0.09 2.80
C GLU A 138 13.20 1.13 1.89
N ILE A 139 12.33 1.20 0.90
CA ILE A 139 12.26 2.30 -0.06
C ILE A 139 10.88 2.90 0.03
N ASN A 140 10.84 4.19 0.30
CA ASN A 140 9.61 4.95 0.44
C ASN A 140 9.45 5.95 -0.72
N ASN A 141 8.25 6.04 -1.26
CA ASN A 141 7.88 7.00 -2.30
C ASN A 141 6.53 7.62 -1.95
N VAL A 142 6.43 8.93 -2.13
CA VAL A 142 5.20 9.68 -1.87
C VAL A 142 4.83 10.45 -3.12
N ALA A 143 3.58 10.40 -3.50
CA ALA A 143 3.05 11.11 -4.66
C ALA A 143 1.64 11.65 -4.36
N GLY A 144 1.33 12.83 -4.89
CA GLY A 144 0.05 13.48 -4.73
C GLY A 144 -0.53 13.97 -6.05
N PHE A 145 -1.84 13.90 -6.20
CA PHE A 145 -2.59 14.43 -7.33
C PHE A 145 -4.00 14.82 -6.90
N THR A 146 -4.72 15.53 -7.76
CA THR A 146 -6.15 15.83 -7.54
C THR A 146 -6.97 15.04 -8.55
N PRO A 147 -7.65 13.95 -8.13
CA PRO A 147 -8.48 13.15 -9.02
C PRO A 147 -9.74 13.91 -9.44
N LYS A 148 -10.18 13.72 -10.68
CA LYS A 148 -11.43 14.28 -11.19
C LYS A 148 -12.57 13.27 -11.07
N ALA A 149 -13.77 13.76 -10.76
CA ALA A 149 -14.95 12.93 -10.64
C ALA A 149 -15.21 12.11 -11.92
N GLY A 150 -15.54 10.83 -11.75
CA GLY A 150 -15.84 9.90 -12.84
C GLY A 150 -14.63 9.40 -13.64
N HIS A 151 -13.42 9.92 -13.37
CA HIS A 151 -12.21 9.46 -14.03
C HIS A 151 -11.64 8.21 -13.37
N VAL A 152 -10.88 7.43 -14.15
CA VAL A 152 -10.19 6.24 -13.68
C VAL A 152 -8.69 6.49 -13.70
N TYR A 153 -8.04 6.22 -12.59
CA TYR A 153 -6.60 6.38 -12.41
C TYR A 153 -5.94 5.06 -12.09
N GLU A 154 -4.67 4.93 -12.49
CA GLU A 154 -3.83 3.79 -12.15
C GLU A 154 -2.49 4.29 -11.62
N ILE A 155 -2.19 3.98 -10.37
CA ILE A 155 -0.86 4.15 -9.79
C ILE A 155 -0.10 2.85 -9.96
N VAL A 156 1.05 2.94 -10.62
CA VAL A 156 1.97 1.82 -10.78
C VAL A 156 3.20 2.06 -9.92
N TYR A 157 3.41 1.19 -8.96
CA TYR A 157 4.64 1.15 -8.18
C TYR A 157 5.54 0.03 -8.71
N GLY A 158 6.68 0.40 -9.27
CA GLY A 158 7.55 -0.54 -9.96
C GLY A 158 9.02 -0.13 -9.94
N ILE A 159 9.85 -0.94 -10.59
CA ILE A 159 11.27 -0.67 -10.73
C ILE A 159 11.45 0.24 -11.95
N GLY A 160 11.86 1.47 -11.70
CA GLY A 160 12.35 2.36 -12.74
C GLY A 160 13.80 2.02 -13.15
N PRO A 161 14.37 2.79 -14.10
CA PRO A 161 15.72 2.51 -14.61
C PRO A 161 16.83 2.52 -13.55
N ALA A 162 16.66 3.32 -12.48
CA ALA A 162 17.66 3.48 -11.44
C ALA A 162 17.16 3.12 -10.04
N LYS A 163 15.87 3.24 -9.79
CA LYS A 163 15.26 3.02 -8.47
C LYS A 163 13.77 2.74 -8.61
N PRO A 164 13.12 2.18 -7.57
CA PRO A 164 11.66 2.10 -7.51
C PRO A 164 11.02 3.48 -7.62
N GLU A 165 9.95 3.54 -8.38
CA GLU A 165 9.23 4.78 -8.66
C GLU A 165 7.71 4.56 -8.70
N LEU A 166 6.98 5.63 -8.37
CA LEU A 166 5.55 5.73 -8.61
C LEU A 166 5.31 6.37 -9.98
N ARG A 167 4.38 5.83 -10.73
CA ARG A 167 3.86 6.42 -11.96
C ARG A 167 2.35 6.51 -11.88
N LEU A 168 1.78 7.61 -12.37
CA LEU A 168 0.34 7.83 -12.39
C LEU A 168 -0.15 7.92 -13.84
N PHE A 169 -1.22 7.20 -14.12
CA PHE A 169 -1.89 7.21 -15.41
C PHE A 169 -3.38 7.48 -15.23
N GLU A 170 -3.97 8.19 -16.17
CA GLU A 170 -5.40 8.18 -16.41
C GLU A 170 -5.70 7.05 -17.39
N VAL A 171 -6.69 6.24 -17.07
CA VAL A 171 -7.08 5.05 -17.84
C VAL A 171 -8.42 5.29 -18.50
N GLN A 172 -8.49 5.13 -19.80
CA GLN A 172 -9.71 5.32 -20.57
C GLN A 172 -10.00 4.09 -21.41
N ARG A 173 -11.27 3.76 -21.58
CA ARG A 173 -11.72 2.75 -22.53
C ARG A 173 -12.32 3.48 -23.72
N GLU A 174 -11.73 3.29 -24.89
CA GLU A 174 -12.20 3.88 -26.14
C GLU A 174 -13.39 3.11 -26.73
N GLU A 175 -14.03 3.75 -27.72
CA GLU A 175 -15.06 3.13 -28.52
C GLU A 175 -14.58 1.87 -29.17
N GLY A 176 -14.54 0.86 -29.12
CA GLY A 176 -13.90 -0.35 -29.64
C GLY A 176 -13.28 -1.24 -28.57
N GLY A 177 -13.36 -0.79 -27.31
CA GLY A 177 -12.92 -1.57 -26.15
C GLY A 177 -11.41 -1.53 -25.86
N GLN A 178 -10.64 -0.81 -26.68
CA GLN A 178 -9.22 -0.60 -26.42
C GLN A 178 -9.04 0.24 -25.17
N VAL A 179 -8.08 -0.15 -24.32
CA VAL A 179 -7.73 0.60 -23.12
C VAL A 179 -6.46 1.40 -23.38
N THR A 180 -6.56 2.71 -23.16
CA THR A 180 -5.43 3.63 -23.26
C THR A 180 -5.01 4.10 -21.89
N ARG A 181 -3.72 4.42 -21.74
CA ARG A 181 -3.12 4.96 -20.51
C ARG A 181 -2.38 6.24 -20.86
N GLN A 182 -2.84 7.35 -20.32
CA GLN A 182 -2.21 8.63 -20.46
C GLN A 182 -1.49 8.99 -19.17
N SER A 183 -0.19 9.31 -19.26
CA SER A 183 0.57 9.77 -18.09
C SER A 183 0.00 11.07 -17.55
N VAL A 184 -0.25 11.12 -16.25
CA VAL A 184 -0.75 12.32 -15.56
C VAL A 184 0.38 12.90 -14.72
N PRO A 185 0.62 14.22 -14.80
CA PRO A 185 1.54 14.88 -13.89
C PRO A 185 1.05 14.72 -12.45
N PHE A 186 1.96 14.51 -11.53
CA PHE A 186 1.68 14.44 -10.11
C PHE A 186 2.85 15.01 -9.31
N ASP A 187 2.53 15.54 -8.14
CA ASP A 187 3.54 16.06 -7.25
C ASP A 187 4.29 14.90 -6.60
N LEU A 188 5.59 14.85 -6.84
CA LEU A 188 6.46 13.90 -6.18
C LEU A 188 6.94 14.53 -4.87
N GLY A 189 6.63 13.87 -3.76
CA GLY A 189 7.32 14.11 -2.50
C GLY A 189 8.80 13.74 -2.60
N ASN A 190 9.56 13.91 -1.53
CA ASN A 190 10.96 13.50 -1.52
C ASN A 190 11.10 12.03 -1.92
N GLN A 191 11.72 11.80 -3.08
CA GLN A 191 11.98 10.45 -3.60
C GLN A 191 13.17 9.86 -2.86
N GLY A 192 12.99 8.68 -2.28
CA GLY A 192 14.09 7.94 -1.69
C GLY A 192 14.42 8.35 -0.25
N CYS A 193 13.40 8.61 0.53
CA CYS A 193 13.52 8.70 1.97
C CYS A 193 13.73 7.28 2.56
#